data_5b82df9b5a29d5e278ebf26b58fb67b0
#
_entry.id   5b82df9b5a29d5e278ebf26b58fb67b0
#
_cell.length_a   1.000
_cell.length_b   1.000
_cell.length_c   1.000
_cell.angle_alpha   90.00
_cell.angle_beta   90.00
_cell.angle_gamma   90.00
#
_symmetry.space_group_name_H-M   'P 1'
#
loop_
_entity.id
_entity.type
_entity.pdbx_description
1 polymer ?
#
loop_
_entity_poly.entity_id
_entity_poly.type
_entity_poly.pdbx_seq_one_letter_code
_entity_poly.pdbx_strand_id
1 'polypeptide(L)'
;MGTFPENLLSGYRNFIDGRFSTERERYRELAREGQKPRTLVIACCDSRAAPETIFDSPPGELFVVRNVANLVPPYGPDGSYHGTSAALEYAIHSLEVTTILVLGHGRCGGIQAALDPSAGPLSAGDFIGKWMSLLEPVAGAV
;
A
#
# COMPACT_ATOMS: atom_id res chain seq x y z
N MET A 1 7.93 24.68 15.97
CA MET A 1 8.32 23.41 15.34
C MET A 1 7.79 22.27 16.20
N GLY A 2 6.98 21.37 15.65
CA GLY A 2 6.54 20.18 16.40
C GLY A 2 7.72 19.25 16.65
N THR A 3 7.78 18.65 17.83
CA THR A 3 8.75 17.61 18.14
C THR A 3 8.38 16.32 17.39
N PHE A 4 9.36 15.53 16.97
CA PHE A 4 9.12 14.21 16.37
C PHE A 4 8.39 13.31 17.38
N PRO A 5 7.36 12.52 16.97
CA PRO A 5 6.60 11.68 17.89
C PRO A 5 7.49 10.66 18.63
N GLU A 6 7.47 10.72 19.96
CA GLU A 6 8.33 9.88 20.82
C GLU A 6 8.10 8.38 20.63
N ASN A 7 6.85 7.96 20.41
CA ASN A 7 6.52 6.56 20.14
C ASN A 7 7.17 6.04 18.84
N LEU A 8 7.27 6.87 17.79
CA LEU A 8 7.94 6.49 16.56
C LEU A 8 9.46 6.46 16.72
N LEU A 9 10.02 7.42 17.47
CA LEU A 9 11.44 7.43 17.78
C LEU A 9 11.84 6.21 18.61
N SER A 10 11.05 5.87 19.62
CA SER A 10 11.24 4.68 20.44
C SER A 10 11.10 3.40 19.61
N GLY A 11 10.08 3.31 18.75
CA GLY A 11 9.90 2.20 17.82
C GLY A 11 11.09 2.01 16.88
N TYR A 12 11.62 3.12 16.34
CA TYR A 12 12.81 3.07 15.49
C TYR A 12 14.05 2.55 16.24
N ARG A 13 14.28 2.99 17.48
CA ARG A 13 15.39 2.48 18.31
C ARG A 13 15.23 0.97 18.55
N ASN A 14 14.03 0.52 18.92
CA ASN A 14 13.74 -0.91 19.10
C ASN A 14 13.98 -1.71 17.82
N PHE A 15 13.65 -1.16 16.65
CA PHE A 15 13.97 -1.78 15.37
C PHE A 15 15.47 -1.91 15.13
N ILE A 16 16.24 -0.84 15.37
CA ILE A 16 17.71 -0.84 15.18
C ILE A 16 18.39 -1.83 16.10
N ASP A 17 18.02 -1.85 17.39
CA ASP A 17 18.66 -2.70 18.39
C ASP A 17 18.20 -4.16 18.31
N GLY A 18 16.99 -4.39 17.80
CA GLY A 18 16.36 -5.70 17.66
C GLY A 18 16.44 -6.25 16.25
N ARG A 19 15.33 -6.17 15.50
CA ARG A 19 15.16 -6.80 14.19
C ARG A 19 16.25 -6.44 13.19
N PHE A 20 16.61 -5.16 13.09
CA PHE A 20 17.66 -4.74 12.15
C PHE A 20 19.03 -5.36 12.48
N SER A 21 19.34 -5.57 13.76
CA SER A 21 20.63 -6.18 14.14
C SER A 21 20.77 -7.61 13.59
N THR A 22 19.67 -8.36 13.53
CA THR A 22 19.63 -9.75 13.01
C THR A 22 19.51 -9.79 11.48
N GLU A 23 18.85 -8.80 10.87
CA GLU A 23 18.61 -8.71 9.43
C GLU A 23 19.62 -7.81 8.68
N ARG A 24 20.62 -7.26 9.38
CA ARG A 24 21.57 -6.26 8.86
C ARG A 24 22.24 -6.70 7.56
N GLU A 25 22.65 -7.95 7.47
CA GLU A 25 23.33 -8.45 6.28
C GLU A 25 22.37 -8.51 5.09
N ARG A 26 21.12 -8.90 5.33
CA ARG A 26 20.06 -8.87 4.31
C ARG A 26 19.82 -7.46 3.77
N TYR A 27 19.75 -6.44 4.65
CA TYR A 27 19.62 -5.05 4.22
C TYR A 27 20.82 -4.57 3.39
N ARG A 28 22.04 -4.98 3.76
CA ARG A 28 23.25 -4.66 2.99
C ARG A 28 23.26 -5.31 1.61
N GLU A 29 22.87 -6.57 1.52
CA GLU A 29 22.72 -7.29 0.26
C GLU A 29 21.71 -6.57 -0.65
N LEU A 30 20.50 -6.26 -0.14
CA LEU A 30 19.48 -5.54 -0.88
C LEU A 30 19.94 -4.15 -1.34
N ALA A 31 20.71 -3.43 -0.53
CA ALA A 31 21.26 -2.13 -0.90
C ALA A 31 22.33 -2.24 -2.00
N ARG A 32 23.11 -3.31 -2.04
CA ARG A 32 24.18 -3.54 -3.03
C ARG A 32 23.66 -4.12 -4.35
N GLU A 33 22.74 -5.07 -4.27
CA GLU A 33 22.30 -5.87 -5.42
C GLU A 33 20.90 -5.49 -5.93
N GLY A 34 20.19 -4.65 -5.18
CA GLY A 34 18.78 -4.32 -5.43
C GLY A 34 17.82 -5.39 -4.91
N GLN A 35 16.53 -5.07 -5.01
CA GLN A 35 15.46 -5.99 -4.61
C GLN A 35 15.00 -6.83 -5.80
N LYS A 36 14.60 -8.07 -5.54
CA LYS A 36 14.00 -8.99 -6.54
C LYS A 36 12.78 -9.72 -5.96
N PRO A 37 11.76 -8.99 -5.51
CA PRO A 37 10.54 -9.60 -4.98
C PRO A 37 9.82 -10.36 -6.10
N ARG A 38 9.25 -11.50 -5.77
CA ARG A 38 8.44 -12.27 -6.72
C ARG A 38 6.97 -11.90 -6.68
N THR A 39 6.56 -11.15 -5.64
CA THR A 39 5.16 -10.82 -5.39
C THR A 39 4.99 -9.31 -5.21
N LEU A 40 4.08 -8.73 -6.01
CA LEU A 40 3.49 -7.42 -5.73
C LEU A 40 2.25 -7.62 -4.86
N VAL A 41 2.15 -6.87 -3.76
CA VAL A 41 0.93 -6.79 -2.95
C VAL A 41 0.32 -5.41 -3.06
N ILE A 42 -0.95 -5.34 -3.46
CA ILE A 42 -1.76 -4.12 -3.44
C ILE A 42 -2.69 -4.20 -2.25
N ALA A 43 -2.45 -3.37 -1.22
CA ALA A 43 -3.15 -3.43 0.06
C ALA A 43 -3.81 -2.10 0.42
N CYS A 44 -4.71 -2.15 1.41
CA CYS A 44 -5.30 -0.94 1.97
C CYS A 44 -4.29 -0.14 2.80
N CYS A 45 -4.45 1.20 2.82
CA CYS A 45 -3.73 2.09 3.75
C CYS A 45 -4.13 1.90 5.22
N ASP A 46 -5.19 1.13 5.52
CA ASP A 46 -5.64 0.85 6.88
C ASP A 46 -4.51 0.26 7.72
N SER A 47 -4.26 0.82 8.90
CA SER A 47 -3.14 0.44 9.77
C SER A 47 -3.14 -1.03 10.21
N ARG A 48 -4.29 -1.72 10.11
CA ARG A 48 -4.46 -3.14 10.43
C ARG A 48 -4.03 -4.07 9.29
N ALA A 49 -3.86 -3.53 8.07
CA ALA A 49 -3.65 -4.30 6.85
C ALA A 49 -2.23 -4.16 6.29
N ALA A 50 -1.21 -4.14 7.14
CA ALA A 50 0.20 -4.08 6.72
C ALA A 50 0.66 -5.46 6.20
N PRO A 51 0.92 -5.61 4.89
CA PRO A 51 1.23 -6.92 4.30
C PRO A 51 2.46 -7.58 4.92
N GLU A 52 3.52 -6.82 5.16
CA GLU A 52 4.76 -7.33 5.73
C GLU A 52 4.55 -7.92 7.12
N THR A 53 3.62 -7.34 7.90
CA THR A 53 3.27 -7.86 9.23
C THR A 53 2.38 -9.10 9.13
N ILE A 54 1.39 -9.08 8.21
CA ILE A 54 0.41 -10.18 8.06
C ILE A 54 1.09 -11.45 7.56
N PHE A 55 2.04 -11.31 6.63
CA PHE A 55 2.75 -12.45 6.02
C PHE A 55 4.09 -12.77 6.71
N ASP A 56 4.45 -12.03 7.79
CA ASP A 56 5.75 -12.14 8.46
C ASP A 56 6.93 -12.14 7.46
N SER A 57 6.83 -11.25 6.46
CA SER A 57 7.75 -11.22 5.34
C SER A 57 9.05 -10.49 5.70
N PRO A 58 10.21 -11.07 5.41
CA PRO A 58 11.49 -10.41 5.58
C PRO A 58 11.71 -9.29 4.53
N PRO A 59 12.69 -8.40 4.75
CA PRO A 59 13.04 -7.35 3.81
C PRO A 59 13.35 -7.89 2.40
N GLY A 60 12.74 -7.26 1.39
CA GLY A 60 12.97 -7.58 -0.02
C GLY A 60 12.13 -8.71 -0.60
N GLU A 61 11.25 -9.34 0.19
CA GLU A 61 10.39 -10.42 -0.28
C GLU A 61 9.14 -9.93 -1.02
N LEU A 62 8.55 -8.84 -0.54
CA LEU A 62 7.36 -8.24 -1.13
C LEU A 62 7.67 -6.87 -1.73
N PHE A 63 7.07 -6.57 -2.88
CA PHE A 63 6.91 -5.22 -3.38
C PHE A 63 5.49 -4.75 -3.04
N VAL A 64 5.36 -3.68 -2.26
CA VAL A 64 4.07 -3.30 -1.68
C VAL A 64 3.65 -1.92 -2.15
N VAL A 65 2.43 -1.80 -2.66
CA VAL A 65 1.73 -0.53 -2.85
C VAL A 65 0.46 -0.52 -1.99
N ARG A 66 0.20 0.60 -1.33
CA ARG A 66 -0.97 0.76 -0.48
C ARG A 66 -1.76 1.99 -0.91
N ASN A 67 -3.06 1.82 -1.03
CA ASN A 67 -4.00 2.91 -1.32
C ASN A 67 -5.29 2.72 -0.51
N VAL A 68 -6.18 3.70 -0.49
CA VAL A 68 -7.46 3.54 0.19
C VAL A 68 -8.30 2.49 -0.52
N ALA A 69 -8.75 1.49 0.24
CA ALA A 69 -9.57 0.36 -0.22
C ALA A 69 -8.88 -0.61 -1.22
N ASN A 70 -7.55 -0.64 -1.26
CA ASN A 70 -6.77 -1.57 -2.10
C ASN A 70 -7.24 -1.68 -3.56
N LEU A 71 -7.63 -0.55 -4.15
CA LEU A 71 -8.18 -0.49 -5.51
C LEU A 71 -7.08 -0.55 -6.57
N VAL A 72 -7.42 -1.16 -7.70
CA VAL A 72 -6.62 -1.16 -8.91
C VAL A 72 -7.38 -0.35 -9.96
N PRO A 73 -6.93 0.86 -10.30
CA PRO A 73 -7.60 1.66 -11.32
C PRO A 73 -7.48 1.02 -12.70
N PRO A 74 -8.45 1.25 -13.60
CA PRO A 74 -8.35 0.80 -14.97
C PRO A 74 -7.14 1.43 -15.68
N TYR A 75 -6.63 0.76 -16.71
CA TYR A 75 -5.58 1.32 -17.54
C TYR A 75 -6.09 2.55 -18.29
N GLY A 76 -5.47 3.71 -18.03
CA GLY A 76 -5.89 4.98 -18.62
C GLY A 76 -4.73 6.00 -18.54
N PRO A 77 -3.75 5.94 -19.47
CA PRO A 77 -2.65 6.89 -19.50
C PRO A 77 -3.13 8.24 -20.03
N ASP A 78 -3.36 9.20 -19.16
CA ASP A 78 -3.87 10.54 -19.50
C ASP A 78 -2.91 11.69 -19.18
N GLY A 79 -1.67 11.38 -18.78
CA GLY A 79 -0.67 12.35 -18.39
C GLY A 79 -0.77 12.85 -16.94
N SER A 80 -1.73 12.37 -16.15
CA SER A 80 -1.84 12.64 -14.72
C SER A 80 -0.93 11.70 -13.89
N TYR A 81 -0.88 11.92 -12.57
CA TYR A 81 -0.05 11.12 -11.67
C TYR A 81 -0.82 9.89 -11.16
N HIS A 82 -0.46 8.71 -11.63
CA HIS A 82 -1.12 7.42 -11.33
C HIS A 82 -0.22 6.52 -10.50
N GLY A 83 -0.14 6.74 -9.17
CA GLY A 83 0.79 6.03 -8.29
C GLY A 83 0.65 4.52 -8.27
N THR A 84 -0.59 3.99 -8.23
CA THR A 84 -0.83 2.53 -8.25
C THR A 84 -0.44 1.92 -9.61
N SER A 85 -0.79 2.59 -10.71
CA SER A 85 -0.42 2.13 -12.06
C SER A 85 1.10 2.16 -12.28
N ALA A 86 1.78 3.20 -11.78
CA ALA A 86 3.24 3.29 -11.84
C ALA A 86 3.92 2.18 -11.02
N ALA A 87 3.38 1.84 -9.85
CA ALA A 87 3.89 0.73 -9.05
C ALA A 87 3.70 -0.63 -9.76
N LEU A 88 2.54 -0.83 -10.40
CA LEU A 88 2.26 -2.01 -11.22
C LEU A 88 3.24 -2.13 -12.40
N GLU A 89 3.42 -1.06 -13.16
CA GLU A 89 4.32 -1.02 -14.30
C GLU A 89 5.77 -1.36 -13.87
N TYR A 90 6.24 -0.73 -12.79
CA TYR A 90 7.56 -0.99 -12.25
C TYR A 90 7.72 -2.44 -11.76
N ALA A 91 6.71 -2.97 -11.06
CA ALA A 91 6.73 -4.35 -10.58
C ALA A 91 6.80 -5.36 -11.72
N ILE A 92 6.05 -5.14 -12.81
CA ILE A 92 5.99 -6.06 -13.94
C ILE A 92 7.24 -5.93 -14.81
N HIS A 93 7.64 -4.72 -15.20
CA HIS A 93 8.67 -4.51 -16.21
C HIS A 93 10.09 -4.38 -15.65
N SER A 94 10.25 -3.91 -14.42
CA SER A 94 11.57 -3.75 -13.80
C SER A 94 11.91 -4.85 -12.79
N LEU A 95 10.93 -5.26 -11.97
CA LEU A 95 11.15 -6.29 -10.95
C LEU A 95 10.76 -7.68 -11.42
N GLU A 96 10.04 -7.79 -12.54
CA GLU A 96 9.60 -9.05 -13.14
C GLU A 96 8.86 -9.95 -12.14
N VAL A 97 7.96 -9.35 -11.34
CA VAL A 97 7.16 -10.12 -10.38
C VAL A 97 6.31 -11.17 -11.09
N THR A 98 6.17 -12.32 -10.49
CA THR A 98 5.39 -13.44 -11.04
C THR A 98 4.00 -13.57 -10.44
N THR A 99 3.74 -12.82 -9.36
CA THR A 99 2.46 -12.86 -8.63
C THR A 99 2.02 -11.44 -8.29
N ILE A 100 0.74 -11.16 -8.50
CA ILE A 100 0.07 -9.95 -8.02
C ILE A 100 -1.04 -10.37 -7.07
N LEU A 101 -0.96 -9.87 -5.84
CA LEU A 101 -1.94 -10.13 -4.79
C LEU A 101 -2.68 -8.83 -4.44
N VAL A 102 -4.01 -8.85 -4.47
CA VAL A 102 -4.85 -7.77 -3.93
C VAL A 102 -5.34 -8.19 -2.55
N LEU A 103 -4.87 -7.49 -1.51
CA LEU A 103 -5.17 -7.81 -0.12
C LEU A 103 -6.23 -6.87 0.44
N GLY A 104 -7.46 -7.37 0.53
CA GLY A 104 -8.57 -6.71 1.23
C GLY A 104 -8.61 -7.03 2.71
N HIS A 105 -9.41 -6.28 3.46
CA HIS A 105 -9.62 -6.53 4.89
C HIS A 105 -11.05 -6.20 5.32
N GLY A 106 -11.51 -6.81 6.38
CA GLY A 106 -12.83 -6.56 6.95
C GLY A 106 -13.01 -5.13 7.46
N ARG A 107 -14.22 -4.58 7.33
CA ARG A 107 -14.59 -3.24 7.79
C ARG A 107 -13.69 -2.14 7.25
N CYS A 108 -13.37 -2.18 5.98
CA CYS A 108 -12.61 -1.14 5.30
C CYS A 108 -13.41 0.17 5.29
N GLY A 109 -12.83 1.24 5.86
CA GLY A 109 -13.50 2.54 5.93
C GLY A 109 -13.79 3.16 4.56
N GLY A 110 -12.90 2.95 3.57
CA GLY A 110 -13.13 3.39 2.19
C GLY A 110 -14.34 2.69 1.56
N ILE A 111 -14.44 1.36 1.70
CA ILE A 111 -15.59 0.60 1.18
C ILE A 111 -16.89 1.01 1.89
N GLN A 112 -16.85 1.20 3.21
CA GLN A 112 -18.02 1.67 3.96
C GLN A 112 -18.49 3.04 3.48
N ALA A 113 -17.57 3.98 3.26
CA ALA A 113 -17.92 5.31 2.75
C ALA A 113 -18.49 5.26 1.31
N ALA A 114 -17.95 4.37 0.45
CA ALA A 114 -18.46 4.21 -0.92
C ALA A 114 -19.86 3.61 -0.98
N LEU A 115 -20.25 2.83 0.02
CA LEU A 115 -21.58 2.20 0.12
C LEU A 115 -22.60 3.04 0.92
N ASP A 116 -22.16 4.13 1.55
CA ASP A 116 -23.03 5.03 2.32
C ASP A 116 -23.58 6.15 1.40
N PRO A 117 -24.89 6.12 1.07
CA PRO A 117 -25.48 7.14 0.21
C PRO A 117 -25.53 8.54 0.85
N SER A 118 -25.28 8.63 2.15
CA SER A 118 -25.21 9.90 2.88
C SER A 118 -23.80 10.48 2.96
N ALA A 119 -22.77 9.73 2.54
CA ALA A 119 -21.38 10.19 2.56
C ALA A 119 -21.19 11.38 1.60
N GLY A 120 -20.72 12.49 2.16
CA GLY A 120 -20.35 13.68 1.40
C GLY A 120 -18.84 13.81 1.23
N PRO A 121 -18.37 14.77 0.39
CA PRO A 121 -16.95 15.00 0.18
C PRO A 121 -16.25 15.44 1.47
N LEU A 122 -15.06 14.90 1.74
CA LEU A 122 -14.26 15.27 2.92
C LEU A 122 -13.61 16.65 2.78
N SER A 123 -13.48 17.17 1.56
CA SER A 123 -12.91 18.48 1.27
C SER A 123 -13.42 19.00 -0.06
N ALA A 124 -13.18 20.31 -0.32
CA ALA A 124 -13.55 20.92 -1.62
C ALA A 124 -12.87 20.24 -2.84
N GLY A 125 -11.73 19.57 -2.65
CA GLY A 125 -11.03 18.84 -3.72
C GLY A 125 -11.60 17.48 -4.03
N ASP A 126 -12.34 16.92 -3.09
CA ASP A 126 -12.99 15.59 -3.17
C ASP A 126 -12.11 14.49 -3.78
N PHE A 127 -10.86 14.43 -3.35
CA PHE A 127 -9.92 13.40 -3.83
C PHE A 127 -10.40 11.99 -3.52
N ILE A 128 -10.97 11.78 -2.32
CA ILE A 128 -11.44 10.47 -1.91
C ILE A 128 -12.73 10.07 -2.63
N GLY A 129 -13.67 10.97 -2.85
CA GLY A 129 -14.88 10.67 -3.63
C GLY A 129 -14.54 10.25 -5.05
N LYS A 130 -13.68 11.00 -5.74
CA LYS A 130 -13.18 10.63 -7.08
C LYS A 130 -12.46 9.28 -7.09
N TRP A 131 -11.68 8.97 -6.05
CA TRP A 131 -11.03 7.67 -5.93
C TRP A 131 -12.02 6.54 -5.72
N MET A 132 -12.99 6.73 -4.84
CA MET A 132 -14.00 5.73 -4.51
C MET A 132 -15.03 5.53 -5.62
N SER A 133 -15.19 6.47 -6.55
CA SER A 133 -16.07 6.30 -7.72
C SER A 133 -15.67 5.15 -8.63
N LEU A 134 -14.43 4.64 -8.51
CA LEU A 134 -14.01 3.39 -9.14
C LEU A 134 -14.89 2.18 -8.74
N LEU A 135 -15.59 2.26 -7.61
CA LEU A 135 -16.49 1.21 -7.14
C LEU A 135 -17.94 1.36 -7.60
N GLU A 136 -18.34 2.52 -8.15
CA GLU A 136 -19.72 2.76 -8.60
C GLU A 136 -20.27 1.65 -9.50
N PRO A 137 -19.49 1.11 -10.48
CA PRO A 137 -20.01 0.05 -11.35
C PRO A 137 -20.38 -1.24 -10.64
N VAL A 138 -19.84 -1.49 -9.44
CA VAL A 138 -20.03 -2.72 -8.67
C VAL A 138 -20.81 -2.52 -7.37
N ALA A 139 -20.95 -1.29 -6.89
CA ALA A 139 -21.64 -0.98 -5.64
C ALA A 139 -23.13 -1.38 -5.65
N GLY A 140 -23.78 -1.34 -6.82
CA GLY A 140 -25.17 -1.76 -6.97
C GLY A 140 -25.40 -3.28 -7.05
N ALA A 141 -24.33 -4.08 -7.03
CA ALA A 141 -24.40 -5.54 -7.10
C ALA A 141 -24.20 -6.23 -5.73
N VAL A 142 -24.04 -5.44 -4.66
CA VAL A 142 -23.75 -5.92 -3.29
C VAL A 142 -24.97 -5.73 -2.38
#